data_3fb57e3f29fc676afcd8e83e6e87be7a
#
_entry.id   3fb57e3f29fc676afcd8e83e6e87be7a
#
_cell.length_a   1.000
_cell.length_b   1.000
_cell.length_c   1.000
_cell.angle_alpha   90.00
_cell.angle_beta   90.00
_cell.angle_gamma   90.00
#
_symmetry.space_group_name_H-M   'P 1'
#
loop_
_entity.id
_entity.type
_entity.pdbx_description
1 polymer ?
#
loop_
_entity_poly.entity_id
_entity_poly.type
_entity_poly.pdbx_seq_one_letter_code
_entity_poly.pdbx_strand_id
1 'polypeptide(L)'
;VLTADNILKVYDSTTGALLTDVEVTPIEAAHYVSVTALPGGYALLQYDDEDYNTLAIQTYGGEGLLWSSADETEQYTYASYLTNTANGPLLTAHRDNSDSSNLSDVLDMEGNVLLRRLGSCYITDGLPDDCFIARQGFDYGLMDSTGQWLYRESIFSSPGDDSGGGYLY
;
A
#
# COMPACT_ATOMS: atom_id res chain seq x y z
N VAL A 1 4.47 15.79 -8.51
CA VAL A 1 5.19 15.90 -9.81
C VAL A 1 6.64 15.47 -9.61
N LEU A 2 7.15 14.61 -10.47
CA LEU A 2 8.59 14.31 -10.57
C LEU A 2 9.15 15.07 -11.78
N THR A 3 10.22 15.84 -11.57
CA THR A 3 10.87 16.61 -12.64
C THR A 3 11.95 15.79 -13.34
N ALA A 4 12.42 16.28 -14.50
CA ALA A 4 13.53 15.67 -15.24
C ALA A 4 14.86 15.67 -14.47
N ASP A 5 15.02 16.56 -13.50
CA ASP A 5 16.20 16.68 -12.63
C ASP A 5 16.04 15.81 -11.35
N ASN A 6 15.13 14.84 -11.34
CA ASN A 6 14.79 13.97 -10.22
C ASN A 6 14.37 14.73 -8.93
N ILE A 7 13.70 15.86 -9.09
CA ILE A 7 13.11 16.56 -7.96
C ILE A 7 11.63 16.17 -7.84
N LEU A 8 11.25 15.61 -6.70
CA LEU A 8 9.88 15.30 -6.35
C LEU A 8 9.22 16.50 -5.65
N LYS A 9 8.12 16.97 -6.21
CA LYS A 9 7.29 18.04 -5.63
C LYS A 9 5.89 17.53 -5.36
N VAL A 10 5.47 17.59 -4.11
CA VAL A 10 4.10 17.26 -3.68
C VAL A 10 3.39 18.55 -3.28
N TYR A 11 2.21 18.76 -3.80
CA TYR A 11 1.39 19.93 -3.52
C TYR A 11 0.08 19.50 -2.86
N ASP A 12 -0.39 20.34 -1.94
CA ASP A 12 -1.74 20.23 -1.41
C ASP A 12 -2.75 20.52 -2.53
N SER A 13 -3.65 19.59 -2.78
CA SER A 13 -4.60 19.68 -3.91
C SER A 13 -5.67 20.76 -3.70
N THR A 14 -5.90 21.20 -2.46
CA THR A 14 -6.91 22.17 -2.11
C THR A 14 -6.36 23.61 -2.15
N THR A 15 -5.16 23.78 -1.59
CA THR A 15 -4.56 25.10 -1.41
C THR A 15 -3.49 25.43 -2.46
N GLY A 16 -2.95 24.41 -3.15
CA GLY A 16 -1.80 24.53 -4.03
C GLY A 16 -0.47 24.77 -3.31
N ALA A 17 -0.45 24.66 -1.98
CA ALA A 17 0.77 24.80 -1.20
C ALA A 17 1.76 23.65 -1.49
N LEU A 18 3.04 24.00 -1.63
CA LEU A 18 4.12 23.03 -1.74
C LEU A 18 4.32 22.36 -0.37
N LEU A 19 4.15 21.05 -0.30
CA LEU A 19 4.30 20.24 0.92
C LEU A 19 5.65 19.54 0.97
N THR A 20 6.16 19.10 -0.18
CA THR A 20 7.42 18.35 -0.28
C THR A 20 8.19 18.81 -1.51
N ASP A 21 9.50 19.05 -1.36
CA ASP A 21 10.44 19.40 -2.42
C ASP A 21 11.79 18.72 -2.10
N VAL A 22 12.00 17.53 -2.66
CA VAL A 22 13.13 16.67 -2.31
C VAL A 22 13.73 16.01 -3.55
N GLU A 23 15.03 15.72 -3.48
CA GLU A 23 15.74 14.94 -4.51
C GLU A 23 15.36 13.46 -4.36
N VAL A 24 15.08 12.83 -5.51
CA VAL A 24 14.73 11.41 -5.59
C VAL A 24 15.97 10.61 -5.94
N THR A 25 16.15 9.48 -5.26
CA THR A 25 17.19 8.50 -5.59
C THR A 25 16.70 7.62 -6.75
N PRO A 26 17.20 7.81 -7.98
CA PRO A 26 16.74 7.06 -9.12
C PRO A 26 17.20 5.59 -9.06
N ILE A 27 16.43 4.71 -9.70
CA ILE A 27 16.80 3.32 -9.95
C ILE A 27 17.30 3.23 -11.40
N GLU A 28 18.60 2.97 -11.59
CA GLU A 28 19.26 3.04 -12.91
C GLU A 28 18.64 2.13 -13.98
N ALA A 29 18.14 0.96 -13.58
CA ALA A 29 17.55 -0.01 -14.51
C ALA A 29 16.07 0.28 -14.80
N ALA A 30 15.47 1.30 -14.19
CA ALA A 30 14.04 1.59 -14.38
C ALA A 30 13.78 2.28 -15.72
N HIS A 31 12.78 1.78 -16.43
CA HIS A 31 12.24 2.37 -17.64
C HIS A 31 11.00 3.22 -17.38
N TYR A 32 10.24 2.86 -16.36
CA TYR A 32 9.01 3.56 -15.98
C TYR A 32 9.06 3.91 -14.51
N VAL A 33 8.50 5.08 -14.18
CA VAL A 33 8.30 5.54 -12.79
C VAL A 33 6.88 6.03 -12.65
N SER A 34 6.11 5.41 -11.79
CA SER A 34 4.82 5.91 -11.36
C SER A 34 4.97 6.69 -10.05
N VAL A 35 4.23 7.78 -9.93
CA VAL A 35 4.25 8.67 -8.76
C VAL A 35 2.83 8.84 -8.23
N THR A 36 2.61 8.44 -6.99
CA THR A 36 1.34 8.65 -6.29
C THR A 36 1.55 9.61 -5.12
N ALA A 37 0.87 10.74 -5.13
CA ALA A 37 0.84 11.65 -3.99
C ALA A 37 -0.07 11.09 -2.89
N LEU A 38 0.39 11.18 -1.65
CA LEU A 38 -0.30 10.67 -0.48
C LEU A 38 -0.64 11.81 0.49
N PRO A 39 -1.59 11.60 1.42
CA PRO A 39 -1.91 12.60 2.44
C PRO A 39 -0.69 13.06 3.24
N GLY A 40 -0.71 14.30 3.73
CA GLY A 40 0.37 14.85 4.56
C GLY A 40 1.67 15.20 3.81
N GLY A 41 1.65 15.26 2.47
CA GLY A 41 2.83 15.58 1.67
C GLY A 41 3.75 14.40 1.39
N TYR A 42 3.31 13.18 1.68
CA TYR A 42 4.04 11.96 1.34
C TYR A 42 3.87 11.59 -0.14
N ALA A 43 4.74 10.74 -0.63
CA ALA A 43 4.63 10.16 -1.96
C ALA A 43 5.11 8.72 -1.99
N LEU A 44 4.51 7.95 -2.90
CA LEU A 44 4.88 6.59 -3.26
C LEU A 44 5.37 6.59 -4.70
N LEU A 45 6.58 6.08 -4.94
CA LEU A 45 7.17 5.88 -6.25
C LEU A 45 7.34 4.40 -6.50
N GLN A 46 6.90 3.93 -7.66
CA GLN A 46 7.16 2.57 -8.13
C GLN A 46 7.96 2.64 -9.42
N TYR A 47 9.03 1.87 -9.47
CA TYR A 47 9.98 1.78 -10.57
C TYR A 47 9.85 0.44 -11.25
N ASP A 48 9.58 0.44 -12.53
CA ASP A 48 9.41 -0.78 -13.32
C ASP A 48 10.44 -0.84 -14.46
N ASP A 49 10.82 -2.06 -14.87
CA ASP A 49 11.66 -2.31 -16.02
C ASP A 49 10.87 -2.16 -17.34
N GLU A 50 11.49 -2.51 -18.48
CA GLU A 50 10.88 -2.45 -19.81
C GLU A 50 9.69 -3.43 -19.99
N ASP A 51 9.67 -4.51 -19.21
CA ASP A 51 8.63 -5.54 -19.21
C ASP A 51 7.56 -5.31 -18.12
N TYR A 52 7.59 -4.15 -17.47
CA TYR A 52 6.71 -3.77 -16.36
C TYR A 52 6.85 -4.63 -15.10
N ASN A 53 8.02 -5.24 -14.88
CA ASN A 53 8.33 -5.86 -13.59
C ASN A 53 8.82 -4.78 -12.62
N THR A 54 8.30 -4.79 -11.41
CA THR A 54 8.70 -3.84 -10.38
C THR A 54 10.12 -4.12 -9.89
N LEU A 55 10.99 -3.14 -10.06
CA LEU A 55 12.37 -3.16 -9.59
C LEU A 55 12.50 -2.63 -8.17
N ALA A 56 11.75 -1.60 -7.84
CA ALA A 56 11.74 -0.99 -6.52
C ALA A 56 10.46 -0.19 -6.26
N ILE A 57 10.13 -0.10 -4.98
CA ILE A 57 9.10 0.78 -4.43
C ILE A 57 9.79 1.68 -3.43
N GLN A 58 9.60 2.99 -3.54
CA GLN A 58 10.19 3.98 -2.64
C GLN A 58 9.10 4.89 -2.06
N THR A 59 9.30 5.28 -0.82
CA THR A 59 8.46 6.25 -0.13
C THR A 59 9.24 7.51 0.21
N TYR A 60 8.60 8.64 0.09
CA TYR A 60 9.18 9.95 0.34
C TYR A 60 8.31 10.80 1.25
N GLY A 61 8.96 11.62 2.07
CA GLY A 61 8.35 12.68 2.86
C GLY A 61 9.12 13.98 2.73
N GLY A 62 8.81 14.97 3.57
CA GLY A 62 9.44 16.29 3.54
C GLY A 62 10.95 16.30 3.77
N GLU A 63 11.51 15.26 4.35
CA GLU A 63 12.94 15.11 4.62
C GLU A 63 13.68 14.25 3.59
N GLY A 64 12.98 13.71 2.58
CA GLY A 64 13.55 12.89 1.50
C GLY A 64 13.05 11.46 1.50
N LEU A 65 13.93 10.54 1.06
CA LEU A 65 13.66 9.10 1.02
C LEU A 65 13.46 8.56 2.43
N LEU A 66 12.33 7.89 2.66
CA LEU A 66 11.99 7.25 3.94
C LEU A 66 12.30 5.75 3.89
N TRP A 67 11.95 5.10 2.77
CA TRP A 67 12.14 3.67 2.58
C TRP A 67 12.29 3.30 1.10
N SER A 68 13.03 2.21 0.85
CA SER A 68 13.18 1.61 -0.48
C SER A 68 13.13 0.09 -0.36
N SER A 69 12.32 -0.54 -1.20
CA SER A 69 12.25 -2.01 -1.28
C SER A 69 13.43 -2.62 -2.06
N ALA A 70 14.28 -1.82 -2.70
CA ALA A 70 15.42 -2.31 -3.48
C ALA A 70 16.43 -3.09 -2.63
N ASP A 71 16.51 -2.79 -1.32
CA ASP A 71 17.42 -3.42 -0.37
C ASP A 71 16.78 -4.57 0.42
N GLU A 72 15.49 -4.87 0.15
CA GLU A 72 14.76 -5.91 0.85
C GLU A 72 15.09 -7.30 0.26
N THR A 73 15.14 -8.29 1.14
CA THR A 73 15.33 -9.70 0.73
C THR A 73 14.09 -10.31 0.10
N GLU A 74 12.92 -9.75 0.37
CA GLU A 74 11.64 -10.16 -0.18
C GLU A 74 11.10 -9.03 -1.06
N GLN A 75 11.01 -9.25 -2.35
CA GLN A 75 10.55 -8.23 -3.29
C GLN A 75 9.04 -8.02 -3.20
N TYR A 76 8.66 -6.75 -3.15
CA TYR A 76 7.29 -6.32 -3.38
C TYR A 76 7.09 -6.03 -4.86
N THR A 77 6.02 -6.53 -5.43
CA THR A 77 5.67 -6.35 -6.86
C THR A 77 4.72 -5.18 -7.09
N TYR A 78 4.11 -4.68 -6.03
CA TYR A 78 3.17 -3.57 -6.10
C TYR A 78 2.91 -3.00 -4.72
N ALA A 79 2.72 -1.70 -4.61
CA ALA A 79 2.19 -1.07 -3.41
C ALA A 79 1.16 0.01 -3.75
N SER A 80 0.21 0.22 -2.85
CA SER A 80 -0.79 1.28 -2.98
C SER A 80 -1.14 1.86 -1.61
N TYR A 81 -1.70 3.08 -1.65
CA TYR A 81 -2.27 3.71 -0.45
C TYR A 81 -3.42 2.87 0.11
N LEU A 82 -3.40 2.65 1.41
CA LEU A 82 -4.45 1.92 2.11
C LEU A 82 -5.34 2.85 2.93
N THR A 83 -4.80 3.54 3.91
CA THR A 83 -5.54 4.47 4.77
C THR A 83 -4.61 5.49 5.40
N ASN A 84 -5.16 6.53 6.01
CA ASN A 84 -4.39 7.50 6.77
C ASN A 84 -4.57 7.27 8.27
N THR A 85 -3.50 7.47 9.03
CA THR A 85 -3.50 7.35 10.47
C THR A 85 -2.96 8.63 11.11
N ALA A 86 -3.02 8.71 12.43
CA ALA A 86 -2.41 9.82 13.19
C ALA A 86 -0.87 9.90 12.99
N ASN A 87 -0.24 8.78 12.60
CA ASN A 87 1.20 8.69 12.37
C ASN A 87 1.59 8.78 10.88
N GLY A 88 0.63 8.99 9.99
CA GLY A 88 0.83 9.11 8.55
C GLY A 88 0.12 8.02 7.73
N PRO A 89 0.32 8.02 6.42
CA PRO A 89 -0.30 7.06 5.53
C PRO A 89 0.19 5.62 5.77
N LEU A 90 -0.70 4.66 5.57
CA LEU A 90 -0.37 3.25 5.46
C LEU A 90 -0.49 2.77 4.01
N LEU A 91 0.35 1.83 3.66
CA LEU A 91 0.39 1.18 2.37
C LEU A 91 -0.03 -0.27 2.49
N THR A 92 -0.67 -0.80 1.47
CA THR A 92 -0.73 -2.23 1.22
C THR A 92 0.31 -2.58 0.17
N ALA A 93 1.17 -3.55 0.45
CA ALA A 93 2.22 -3.99 -0.44
C ALA A 93 2.07 -5.48 -0.74
N HIS A 94 2.11 -5.83 -2.03
CA HIS A 94 1.93 -7.19 -2.52
C HIS A 94 3.29 -7.83 -2.75
N ARG A 95 3.43 -9.10 -2.35
CA ARG A 95 4.61 -9.90 -2.64
C ARG A 95 4.33 -10.86 -3.79
N ASP A 96 5.35 -11.11 -4.61
CA ASP A 96 5.31 -12.24 -5.53
C ASP A 96 5.54 -13.52 -4.72
N ASN A 97 4.44 -14.22 -4.45
CA ASN A 97 4.52 -15.53 -3.84
C ASN A 97 4.26 -16.59 -4.91
N SER A 98 5.22 -17.47 -5.12
CA SER A 98 5.11 -18.67 -5.97
C SER A 98 3.91 -19.58 -5.62
N ASP A 99 3.25 -19.33 -4.49
CA ASP A 99 2.14 -20.12 -3.94
C ASP A 99 0.76 -19.68 -4.44
N SER A 100 0.65 -18.81 -5.46
CA SER A 100 -0.64 -18.32 -6.02
C SER A 100 -1.53 -17.58 -5.02
N SER A 101 -1.07 -17.29 -3.80
CA SER A 101 -1.81 -16.51 -2.83
C SER A 101 -1.42 -15.04 -2.97
N ASN A 102 -2.32 -14.19 -3.46
CA ASN A 102 -2.17 -12.75 -3.45
C ASN A 102 -2.20 -12.24 -2.01
N LEU A 103 -1.07 -12.39 -1.31
CA LEU A 103 -0.93 -11.91 0.05
C LEU A 103 -0.33 -10.51 0.07
N SER A 104 -0.88 -9.68 0.93
CA SER A 104 -0.44 -8.31 1.13
C SER A 104 0.08 -8.13 2.54
N ASP A 105 1.09 -7.31 2.67
CA ASP A 105 1.51 -6.75 3.95
C ASP A 105 1.00 -5.32 4.07
N VAL A 106 0.77 -4.85 5.28
CA VAL A 106 0.50 -3.43 5.57
C VAL A 106 1.77 -2.82 6.13
N LEU A 107 2.22 -1.74 5.49
CA LEU A 107 3.45 -1.02 5.83
C LEU A 107 3.14 0.41 6.23
N ASP A 108 3.98 0.98 7.10
CA ASP A 108 4.08 2.42 7.25
C ASP A 108 5.00 3.05 6.17
N MET A 109 5.20 4.35 6.24
CA MET A 109 6.02 5.07 5.27
C MET A 109 7.53 4.80 5.41
N GLU A 110 7.98 4.30 6.54
CA GLU A 110 9.35 3.87 6.82
C GLU A 110 9.60 2.40 6.44
N GLY A 111 8.59 1.71 5.86
CA GLY A 111 8.69 0.32 5.45
C GLY A 111 8.55 -0.69 6.59
N ASN A 112 8.19 -0.25 7.80
CA ASN A 112 7.93 -1.18 8.87
C ASN A 112 6.66 -1.98 8.58
N VAL A 113 6.77 -3.30 8.67
CA VAL A 113 5.63 -4.20 8.45
C VAL A 113 4.77 -4.24 9.70
N LEU A 114 3.60 -3.63 9.64
CA LEU A 114 2.63 -3.59 10.74
C LEU A 114 1.77 -4.85 10.77
N LEU A 115 1.31 -5.31 9.61
CA LEU A 115 0.49 -6.51 9.46
C LEU A 115 1.03 -7.35 8.32
N ARG A 116 1.05 -8.67 8.49
CA ARG A 116 1.59 -9.59 7.49
C ARG A 116 0.53 -10.52 6.92
N ARG A 117 0.69 -10.83 5.62
CA ARG A 117 0.02 -11.93 4.92
C ARG A 117 -1.51 -11.85 4.97
N LEU A 118 -2.05 -10.65 4.79
CA LEU A 118 -3.48 -10.47 4.58
C LEU A 118 -3.84 -10.92 3.16
N GLY A 119 -4.97 -11.60 3.00
CA GLY A 119 -5.41 -12.07 1.69
C GLY A 119 -5.85 -10.93 0.77
N SER A 120 -6.41 -9.87 1.32
CA SER A 120 -6.72 -8.61 0.64
C SER A 120 -6.90 -7.50 1.66
N CYS A 121 -6.52 -6.27 1.28
CA CYS A 121 -6.74 -5.06 2.05
C CYS A 121 -7.19 -3.96 1.10
N TYR A 122 -8.23 -3.23 1.44
CA TYR A 122 -8.68 -2.08 0.67
C TYR A 122 -9.57 -1.15 1.50
N ILE A 123 -9.72 0.09 1.02
CA ILE A 123 -10.67 1.04 1.58
C ILE A 123 -11.91 1.14 0.68
N THR A 124 -13.01 1.56 1.27
CA THR A 124 -14.24 1.91 0.58
C THR A 124 -14.76 3.23 1.15
N ASP A 125 -15.56 3.93 0.37
CA ASP A 125 -16.14 5.20 0.81
C ASP A 125 -16.92 5.03 2.11
N GLY A 126 -16.74 6.01 3.01
CA GLY A 126 -17.45 6.08 4.28
C GLY A 126 -16.86 5.28 5.42
N LEU A 127 -15.70 4.65 5.24
CA LEU A 127 -14.97 4.09 6.38
C LEU A 127 -14.38 5.21 7.24
N PRO A 128 -14.30 5.01 8.57
CA PRO A 128 -13.53 5.88 9.43
C PRO A 128 -12.06 5.93 9.00
N ASP A 129 -11.38 7.05 9.27
CA ASP A 129 -9.92 7.11 9.21
C ASP A 129 -9.34 6.00 10.09
N ASP A 130 -8.13 5.55 9.75
CA ASP A 130 -7.43 4.50 10.50
C ASP A 130 -8.05 3.09 10.39
N CYS A 131 -9.02 2.90 9.48
CA CYS A 131 -9.70 1.63 9.27
C CYS A 131 -9.65 1.19 7.80
N PHE A 132 -9.71 -0.11 7.57
CA PHE A 132 -9.76 -0.71 6.23
C PHE A 132 -10.47 -2.06 6.27
N ILE A 133 -10.93 -2.52 5.11
CA ILE A 133 -11.44 -3.87 4.95
C ILE A 133 -10.26 -4.81 4.76
N ALA A 134 -10.26 -5.91 5.51
CA ALA A 134 -9.21 -6.93 5.43
C ALA A 134 -9.79 -8.33 5.31
N ARG A 135 -8.99 -9.22 4.71
CA ARG A 135 -9.20 -10.67 4.72
C ARG A 135 -7.97 -11.34 5.29
N GLN A 136 -8.16 -12.24 6.26
CA GLN A 136 -7.10 -13.07 6.83
C GLN A 136 -7.58 -14.51 6.95
N GLY A 137 -7.12 -15.36 6.05
CA GLY A 137 -7.62 -16.73 5.95
C GLY A 137 -9.12 -16.74 5.56
N PHE A 138 -9.95 -17.27 6.44
CA PHE A 138 -11.41 -17.33 6.26
C PHE A 138 -12.14 -16.15 6.90
N ASP A 139 -11.45 -15.31 7.64
CA ASP A 139 -12.02 -14.14 8.27
C ASP A 139 -11.99 -12.94 7.32
N TYR A 140 -13.06 -12.16 7.34
CA TYR A 140 -13.25 -10.97 6.53
C TYR A 140 -14.01 -9.91 7.34
N GLY A 141 -13.63 -8.66 7.20
CA GLY A 141 -14.34 -7.57 7.88
C GLY A 141 -13.54 -6.29 8.00
N LEU A 142 -13.92 -5.47 8.97
CA LEU A 142 -13.30 -4.19 9.27
C LEU A 142 -12.17 -4.38 10.29
N MET A 143 -11.00 -3.86 9.95
CA MET A 143 -9.80 -3.88 10.78
C MET A 143 -9.26 -2.46 10.95
N ASP A 144 -8.69 -2.17 12.12
CA ASP A 144 -7.95 -0.93 12.34
C ASP A 144 -6.46 -1.09 11.96
N SER A 145 -5.72 0.02 11.98
CA SER A 145 -4.29 0.04 11.64
C SER A 145 -3.41 -0.73 12.62
N THR A 146 -3.92 -1.10 13.79
CA THR A 146 -3.20 -1.95 14.76
C THR A 146 -3.39 -3.44 14.50
N GLY A 147 -4.27 -3.79 13.53
CA GLY A 147 -4.62 -5.18 13.22
C GLY A 147 -5.73 -5.74 14.09
N GLN A 148 -6.42 -4.89 14.85
CA GLN A 148 -7.57 -5.31 15.63
C GLN A 148 -8.82 -5.35 14.75
N TRP A 149 -9.55 -6.46 14.80
CA TRP A 149 -10.86 -6.56 14.18
C TRP A 149 -11.88 -5.72 14.93
N LEU A 150 -12.46 -4.74 14.25
CA LEU A 150 -13.60 -3.96 14.76
C LEU A 150 -14.92 -4.66 14.44
N TYR A 151 -14.96 -5.34 13.29
CA TYR A 151 -16.04 -6.22 12.86
C TYR A 151 -15.45 -7.37 12.06
N ARG A 152 -15.89 -8.60 12.31
CA ARG A 152 -15.37 -9.79 11.65
C ARG A 152 -16.48 -10.81 11.39
N GLU A 153 -16.48 -11.34 10.17
CA GLU A 153 -17.26 -12.53 9.80
C GLU A 153 -16.32 -13.62 9.33
N SER A 154 -16.60 -14.86 9.70
CA SER A 154 -15.86 -16.02 9.20
C SER A 154 -16.66 -16.69 8.10
N ILE A 155 -16.09 -16.77 6.90
CA ILE A 155 -16.67 -17.48 5.78
C ILE A 155 -16.36 -18.96 5.96
N PHE A 156 -17.06 -19.63 6.86
CA PHE A 156 -17.08 -21.08 6.91
C PHE A 156 -18.10 -21.60 5.91
N SER A 157 -17.64 -22.13 4.79
CA SER A 157 -18.44 -23.14 4.13
C SER A 157 -18.36 -24.40 5.00
N SER A 158 -19.42 -24.75 5.72
CA SER A 158 -19.55 -26.09 6.28
C SER A 158 -19.30 -27.12 5.18
N PRO A 159 -18.47 -28.15 5.41
CA PRO A 159 -18.35 -29.24 4.45
C PRO A 159 -19.68 -29.96 4.43
N GLY A 160 -20.54 -29.66 3.48
CA GLY A 160 -21.85 -30.31 3.31
C GLY A 160 -22.99 -29.44 2.83
N ASP A 161 -22.82 -28.14 2.66
CA ASP A 161 -23.90 -27.29 2.15
C ASP A 161 -23.53 -26.68 0.79
N ASP A 162 -23.88 -27.41 -0.27
CA ASP A 162 -23.70 -27.06 -1.68
C ASP A 162 -24.76 -26.07 -2.19
N SER A 163 -25.35 -25.25 -1.32
CA SER A 163 -26.39 -24.31 -1.70
C SER A 163 -26.21 -22.93 -1.10
N GLY A 164 -25.73 -22.01 -1.93
CA GLY A 164 -26.02 -20.59 -1.78
C GLY A 164 -24.85 -19.70 -1.41
N GLY A 165 -24.13 -19.22 -2.42
CA GLY A 165 -23.31 -18.03 -2.27
C GLY A 165 -24.15 -16.85 -1.82
N GLY A 166 -23.95 -16.43 -0.57
CA GLY A 166 -24.51 -15.18 -0.06
C GLY A 166 -23.74 -14.03 -0.66
N TYR A 167 -24.34 -13.30 -1.59
CA TYR A 167 -23.86 -11.99 -1.99
C TYR A 167 -24.37 -10.99 -0.94
N LEU A 168 -23.44 -10.30 -0.27
CA LEU A 168 -23.78 -9.09 0.46
C LEU A 168 -23.93 -7.95 -0.54
N TYR A 169 -25.09 -7.30 -0.56
CA TYR A 169 -25.38 -6.06 -1.27
C TYR A 169 -25.06 -4.87 -0.38
#